data_27eb2de736e567df9b99953fb77ef7ce
#
_entry.id   27eb2de736e567df9b99953fb77ef7ce
#
_cell.length_a   1.000
_cell.length_b   1.000
_cell.length_c   1.000
_cell.angle_alpha   90.00
_cell.angle_beta   90.00
_cell.angle_gamma   90.00
#
_symmetry.space_group_name_H-M   'P 1'
#
loop_
_entity.id
_entity.type
_entity.pdbx_description
1 polymer ?
#
loop_
_entity_poly.entity_id
_entity_poly.type
_entity_poly.pdbx_seq_one_letter_code
_entity_poly.pdbx_strand_id
1 'polypeptide(L)'
;MLSDIGGIINPDIVKIARYCKEKNIILLEDAAHSFGSTLNNKFSGTFGNAGVYSYYSTKAIFAGEGGIVVTNDKKIGNLMKDFIAYDRFKQKMEIGCNIRLPEIQALMIYAVVNEYKEIINNKMKIARKYSEVCNSLNIKYINQNKSSTEGNYYKFTIISPDKNILDFLPKIKTVTSKVYDYALGNSKELPLKHLCLPIWFGLEEEVSDKTISEIKSSFTQN
;
A
#
# COMPACT_ATOMS: atom_id res chain seq x y z
N MET A 1 15.56 6.05 3.16
CA MET A 1 14.42 5.27 2.60
C MET A 1 13.13 5.90 3.09
N LEU A 2 12.11 5.98 2.26
CA LEU A 2 10.77 6.45 2.58
C LEU A 2 9.76 5.36 2.21
N SER A 3 8.81 5.06 3.10
CA SER A 3 7.81 4.01 2.87
C SER A 3 6.41 4.59 2.73
N ASP A 4 5.68 4.16 1.71
CA ASP A 4 4.29 4.53 1.43
C ASP A 4 3.32 3.56 2.14
N ILE A 5 3.26 3.65 3.46
CA ILE A 5 2.52 2.73 4.31
C ILE A 5 1.01 2.80 4.03
N GLY A 6 0.36 1.64 3.96
CA GLY A 6 -1.09 1.53 3.78
C GLY A 6 -1.59 1.91 2.37
N GLY A 7 -0.69 2.10 1.40
CA GLY A 7 -1.02 2.55 0.05
C GLY A 7 -1.03 4.07 -0.11
N ILE A 8 -0.56 4.80 0.89
CA ILE A 8 -0.60 6.26 0.96
C ILE A 8 0.76 6.82 0.61
N ILE A 9 0.82 7.62 -0.46
CA ILE A 9 2.02 8.36 -0.81
C ILE A 9 2.23 9.46 0.24
N ASN A 10 3.47 9.59 0.72
CA ASN A 10 3.82 10.68 1.63
C ASN A 10 3.57 12.03 0.94
N PRO A 11 2.73 12.92 1.53
CA PRO A 11 2.37 14.19 0.88
C PRO A 11 3.55 15.13 0.65
N ASP A 12 4.64 14.97 1.42
CA ASP A 12 5.84 15.78 1.27
C ASP A 12 6.91 15.13 0.37
N ILE A 13 6.61 14.01 -0.31
CA ILE A 13 7.58 13.27 -1.12
C ILE A 13 8.31 14.17 -2.13
N VAL A 14 7.61 15.11 -2.75
CA VAL A 14 8.19 16.04 -3.74
C VAL A 14 9.24 16.95 -3.09
N LYS A 15 8.95 17.46 -1.89
CA LYS A 15 9.89 18.29 -1.13
C LYS A 15 11.08 17.47 -0.65
N ILE A 16 10.82 16.25 -0.15
CA ILE A 16 11.85 15.31 0.31
C ILE A 16 12.77 14.94 -0.84
N ALA A 17 12.22 14.57 -2.00
CA ALA A 17 13.00 14.20 -3.18
C ALA A 17 13.88 15.35 -3.67
N ARG A 18 13.35 16.59 -3.69
CA ARG A 18 14.13 17.78 -4.02
C ARG A 18 15.28 18.01 -3.03
N TYR A 19 14.99 17.96 -1.72
CA TYR A 19 16.00 18.11 -0.68
C TYR A 19 17.11 17.05 -0.79
N CYS A 20 16.72 15.78 -0.98
CA CYS A 20 17.68 14.70 -1.17
C CYS A 20 18.59 14.96 -2.39
N LYS A 21 18.01 15.42 -3.51
CA LYS A 21 18.77 15.75 -4.71
C LYS A 21 19.76 16.90 -4.46
N GLU A 22 19.33 17.97 -3.80
CA GLU A 22 20.18 19.12 -3.44
C GLU A 22 21.34 18.73 -2.52
N LYS A 23 21.13 17.75 -1.65
CA LYS A 23 22.12 17.25 -0.69
C LYS A 23 22.91 16.03 -1.17
N ASN A 24 22.72 15.59 -2.42
CA ASN A 24 23.32 14.36 -2.96
C ASN A 24 23.01 13.11 -2.12
N ILE A 25 21.80 13.04 -1.53
CA ILE A 25 21.32 11.90 -0.77
C ILE A 25 20.51 10.99 -1.70
N ILE A 26 20.84 9.69 -1.72
CA ILE A 26 20.06 8.69 -2.46
C ILE A 26 18.74 8.47 -1.73
N LEU A 27 17.62 8.72 -2.41
CA LEU A 27 16.28 8.45 -1.92
C LEU A 27 15.78 7.13 -2.52
N LEU A 28 15.49 6.16 -1.64
CA LEU A 28 14.81 4.92 -1.99
C LEU A 28 13.36 4.98 -1.51
N GLU A 29 12.42 4.61 -2.37
CA GLU A 29 11.00 4.52 -2.04
C GLU A 29 10.59 3.07 -1.82
N ASP A 30 10.08 2.77 -0.64
CA ASP A 30 9.38 1.51 -0.39
C ASP A 30 7.90 1.70 -0.73
N ALA A 31 7.57 1.40 -1.97
CA ALA A 31 6.23 1.46 -2.53
C ALA A 31 5.52 0.09 -2.49
N ALA A 32 5.96 -0.82 -1.60
CA ALA A 32 5.40 -2.17 -1.48
C ALA A 32 3.90 -2.20 -1.16
N HIS A 33 3.32 -1.12 -0.66
CA HIS A 33 1.89 -0.99 -0.39
C HIS A 33 1.16 -0.09 -1.41
N SER A 34 1.88 0.63 -2.26
CA SER A 34 1.32 1.76 -3.01
C SER A 34 1.37 1.61 -4.53
N PHE A 35 1.55 0.38 -5.07
CA PHE A 35 1.48 0.17 -6.51
C PHE A 35 0.18 0.75 -7.09
N GLY A 36 0.30 1.60 -8.11
CA GLY A 36 -0.82 2.27 -8.76
C GLY A 36 -1.33 3.54 -8.07
N SER A 37 -0.88 3.84 -6.84
CA SER A 37 -1.16 5.14 -6.22
C SER A 37 -0.42 6.27 -6.93
N THR A 38 -1.06 7.44 -7.03
CA THR A 38 -0.46 8.61 -7.68
C THR A 38 -0.53 9.86 -6.81
N LEU A 39 0.45 10.74 -6.99
CA LEU A 39 0.45 12.12 -6.50
C LEU A 39 0.76 13.05 -7.67
N ASN A 40 -0.16 13.98 -7.99
CA ASN A 40 -0.06 14.85 -9.17
C ASN A 40 0.19 14.03 -10.47
N ASN A 41 -0.54 12.94 -10.67
CA ASN A 41 -0.43 12.01 -11.80
C ASN A 41 0.95 11.29 -11.91
N LYS A 42 1.78 11.36 -10.87
CA LYS A 42 3.05 10.65 -10.82
C LYS A 42 2.95 9.46 -9.86
N PHE A 43 3.35 8.28 -10.31
CA PHE A 43 3.25 7.05 -9.53
C PHE A 43 4.17 7.06 -8.31
N SER A 44 3.68 6.50 -7.20
CA SER A 44 4.53 6.11 -6.06
C SER A 44 5.73 5.29 -6.55
N GLY A 45 6.82 5.31 -5.80
CA GLY A 45 8.04 4.57 -6.18
C GLY A 45 8.85 5.21 -7.32
N THR A 46 8.41 6.38 -7.86
CA THR A 46 9.09 7.05 -8.98
C THR A 46 9.61 8.45 -8.66
N PHE A 47 9.49 8.90 -7.42
CA PHE A 47 9.95 10.22 -6.98
C PHE A 47 11.43 10.24 -6.60
N GLY A 48 11.96 9.13 -6.07
CA GLY A 48 13.34 8.97 -5.66
C GLY A 48 14.25 8.42 -6.76
N ASN A 49 15.43 7.95 -6.34
CA ASN A 49 16.42 7.34 -7.24
C ASN A 49 16.01 5.92 -7.67
N ALA A 50 15.34 5.19 -6.78
CA ALA A 50 14.73 3.90 -7.07
C ALA A 50 13.52 3.68 -6.16
N GLY A 51 12.56 2.89 -6.63
CA GLY A 51 11.41 2.44 -5.89
C GLY A 51 11.25 0.94 -5.97
N VAL A 52 10.60 0.35 -4.97
CA VAL A 52 10.31 -1.09 -4.93
C VAL A 52 8.82 -1.32 -4.78
N TYR A 53 8.28 -2.27 -5.54
CA TYR A 53 6.93 -2.77 -5.40
C TYR A 53 6.95 -4.23 -4.99
N SER A 54 5.93 -4.64 -4.24
CA SER A 54 5.69 -6.03 -3.85
C SER A 54 4.41 -6.55 -4.51
N TYR A 55 4.47 -7.77 -5.01
CA TYR A 55 3.32 -8.51 -5.54
C TYR A 55 2.93 -9.69 -4.64
N TYR A 56 3.34 -9.63 -3.37
CA TYR A 56 2.92 -10.60 -2.36
C TYR A 56 1.40 -10.71 -2.29
N SER A 57 0.89 -11.88 -1.94
CA SER A 57 -0.55 -12.24 -1.98
C SER A 57 -1.49 -11.29 -1.24
N THR A 58 -1.01 -10.52 -0.26
CA THR A 58 -1.83 -9.55 0.49
C THR A 58 -1.85 -8.15 -0.10
N LYS A 59 -1.08 -7.88 -1.16
CA LYS A 59 -0.95 -6.53 -1.74
C LYS A 59 -2.19 -6.12 -2.53
N ALA A 60 -2.32 -4.81 -2.80
CA ALA A 60 -3.45 -4.29 -3.58
C ALA A 60 -3.48 -4.87 -4.99
N ILE A 61 -2.31 -5.01 -5.59
CA ILE A 61 -2.04 -5.73 -6.84
C ILE A 61 -1.12 -6.88 -6.46
N PHE A 62 -1.56 -8.11 -6.65
CA PHE A 62 -0.87 -9.28 -6.13
C PHE A 62 -0.78 -10.39 -7.18
N ALA A 63 0.26 -11.20 -7.07
CA ALA A 63 0.49 -12.37 -7.92
C ALA A 63 1.14 -13.54 -7.14
N GLY A 64 0.84 -13.65 -5.85
CA GLY A 64 1.38 -14.65 -4.94
C GLY A 64 2.69 -14.19 -4.29
N GLU A 65 3.79 -14.22 -5.03
CA GLU A 65 5.10 -13.76 -4.59
C GLU A 65 5.76 -12.92 -5.69
N GLY A 66 6.71 -12.08 -5.32
CA GLY A 66 7.52 -11.32 -6.25
C GLY A 66 7.65 -9.86 -5.88
N GLY A 67 8.57 -9.19 -6.56
CA GLY A 67 8.79 -7.76 -6.43
C GLY A 67 9.48 -7.20 -7.66
N ILE A 68 9.34 -5.90 -7.85
CA ILE A 68 9.97 -5.16 -8.95
C ILE A 68 10.67 -3.94 -8.37
N VAL A 69 11.89 -3.70 -8.83
CA VAL A 69 12.61 -2.44 -8.62
C VAL A 69 12.46 -1.59 -9.87
N VAL A 70 12.10 -0.33 -9.69
CA VAL A 70 12.00 0.66 -10.75
C VAL A 70 12.99 1.79 -10.53
N THR A 71 13.64 2.24 -11.59
CA THR A 71 14.59 3.37 -11.55
C THR A 71 14.74 4.01 -12.92
N ASN A 72 14.95 5.33 -12.93
CA ASN A 72 15.36 6.08 -14.12
C ASN A 72 16.90 6.22 -14.22
N ASP A 73 17.64 5.79 -13.20
CA ASP A 73 19.11 5.83 -13.19
C ASP A 73 19.68 4.56 -13.83
N LYS A 74 20.30 4.72 -15.00
CA LYS A 74 20.92 3.59 -15.72
C LYS A 74 22.03 2.90 -14.92
N LYS A 75 22.73 3.62 -14.03
CA LYS A 75 23.79 3.02 -13.19
C LYS A 75 23.16 2.08 -12.16
N ILE A 76 22.09 2.52 -11.48
CA ILE A 76 21.34 1.69 -10.54
C ILE A 76 20.74 0.48 -11.27
N GLY A 77 20.11 0.68 -12.43
CA GLY A 77 19.52 -0.40 -13.20
C GLY A 77 20.54 -1.45 -13.66
N ASN A 78 21.73 -1.02 -14.08
CA ASN A 78 22.81 -1.95 -14.46
C ASN A 78 23.35 -2.68 -13.24
N LEU A 79 23.57 -1.97 -12.12
CA LEU A 79 24.03 -2.58 -10.88
C LEU A 79 23.08 -3.69 -10.40
N MET A 80 21.77 -3.43 -10.44
CA MET A 80 20.75 -4.43 -10.08
C MET A 80 20.78 -5.65 -11.01
N LYS A 81 20.93 -5.44 -12.32
CA LYS A 81 21.03 -6.53 -13.30
C LYS A 81 22.29 -7.38 -13.05
N ASP A 82 23.42 -6.73 -12.84
CA ASP A 82 24.68 -7.42 -12.58
C ASP A 82 24.60 -8.23 -11.26
N PHE A 83 23.99 -7.65 -10.21
CA PHE A 83 23.78 -8.32 -8.93
C PHE A 83 22.91 -9.59 -9.06
N ILE A 84 21.80 -9.51 -9.80
CA ILE A 84 20.88 -10.64 -10.02
C ILE A 84 21.50 -11.70 -10.95
N ALA A 85 22.36 -11.29 -11.89
CA ALA A 85 23.06 -12.20 -12.79
C ALA A 85 24.10 -13.08 -12.08
N TYR A 86 24.53 -12.69 -10.89
CA TYR A 86 25.43 -13.41 -9.99
C TYR A 86 26.52 -14.21 -10.73
N ASP A 87 27.28 -13.53 -11.60
CA ASP A 87 28.44 -14.08 -12.32
C ASP A 87 28.19 -15.09 -13.45
N ARG A 88 26.95 -15.22 -13.90
CA ARG A 88 26.63 -16.23 -14.91
C ARG A 88 27.21 -15.92 -16.28
N PHE A 89 27.51 -14.66 -16.62
CA PHE A 89 27.84 -14.27 -17.98
C PHE A 89 29.01 -13.29 -18.18
N LYS A 90 29.51 -12.62 -17.16
CA LYS A 90 30.75 -11.77 -17.15
C LYS A 90 30.80 -11.00 -15.85
N GLN A 91 31.62 -11.46 -14.96
CA GLN A 91 31.74 -10.88 -13.63
C GLN A 91 32.09 -9.39 -13.67
N LYS A 92 31.25 -8.60 -13.06
CA LYS A 92 31.54 -7.22 -12.73
C LYS A 92 31.33 -6.93 -11.24
N MET A 93 30.81 -7.90 -10.49
CA MET A 93 30.57 -7.77 -9.05
C MET A 93 31.16 -8.97 -8.31
N GLU A 94 31.85 -8.69 -7.22
CA GLU A 94 32.36 -9.71 -6.30
C GLU A 94 31.25 -10.43 -5.54
N ILE A 95 30.07 -9.79 -5.43
CA ILE A 95 28.90 -10.30 -4.70
C ILE A 95 27.68 -10.21 -5.60
N GLY A 96 27.04 -11.35 -5.81
CA GLY A 96 25.75 -11.45 -6.51
C GLY A 96 24.84 -12.44 -5.81
N CYS A 97 23.54 -12.39 -6.10
CA CYS A 97 22.56 -13.27 -5.48
C CYS A 97 21.55 -13.79 -6.51
N ASN A 98 21.22 -15.07 -6.42
CA ASN A 98 20.16 -15.64 -7.25
C ASN A 98 18.79 -15.35 -6.63
N ILE A 99 18.27 -14.17 -6.94
CA ILE A 99 16.93 -13.70 -6.54
C ILE A 99 16.04 -13.44 -7.76
N ARG A 100 16.28 -14.17 -8.85
CA ARG A 100 15.49 -14.02 -10.07
C ARG A 100 14.06 -14.48 -9.85
N LEU A 101 13.14 -13.70 -10.36
CA LEU A 101 11.73 -14.07 -10.38
C LEU A 101 11.52 -15.27 -11.33
N PRO A 102 10.84 -16.35 -10.91
CA PRO A 102 10.47 -17.44 -11.80
C PRO A 102 9.56 -16.96 -12.94
N GLU A 103 9.66 -17.55 -14.13
CA GLU A 103 8.90 -17.15 -15.31
C GLU A 103 7.38 -17.23 -15.09
N ILE A 104 6.90 -18.29 -14.42
CA ILE A 104 5.47 -18.44 -14.07
C ILE A 104 5.01 -17.25 -13.23
N GLN A 105 5.80 -16.87 -12.23
CA GLN A 105 5.50 -15.75 -11.36
C GLN A 105 5.51 -14.42 -12.13
N ALA A 106 6.46 -14.25 -13.05
CA ALA A 106 6.53 -13.08 -13.91
C ALA A 106 5.31 -12.97 -14.83
N LEU A 107 4.81 -14.09 -15.39
CA LEU A 107 3.59 -14.13 -16.18
C LEU A 107 2.34 -13.75 -15.36
N MET A 108 2.24 -14.24 -14.13
CA MET A 108 1.15 -13.86 -13.21
C MET A 108 1.18 -12.36 -12.92
N ILE A 109 2.35 -11.81 -12.58
CA ILE A 109 2.52 -10.36 -12.35
C ILE A 109 2.13 -9.58 -13.60
N TYR A 110 2.60 -9.99 -14.77
CA TYR A 110 2.28 -9.33 -16.04
C TYR A 110 0.78 -9.27 -16.30
N ALA A 111 0.06 -10.38 -16.10
CA ALA A 111 -1.37 -10.43 -16.27
C ALA A 111 -2.09 -9.46 -15.31
N VAL A 112 -1.76 -9.52 -14.02
CA VAL A 112 -2.42 -8.68 -12.99
C VAL A 112 -2.09 -7.19 -13.16
N VAL A 113 -0.85 -6.87 -13.55
CA VAL A 113 -0.45 -5.48 -13.80
C VAL A 113 -1.19 -4.87 -14.98
N ASN A 114 -1.52 -5.64 -16.01
CA ASN A 114 -2.32 -5.12 -17.13
C ASN A 114 -3.74 -4.73 -16.70
N GLU A 115 -4.28 -5.39 -15.68
CA GLU A 115 -5.63 -5.14 -15.14
C GLU A 115 -5.65 -4.18 -13.94
N TYR A 116 -4.52 -3.56 -13.58
CA TYR A 116 -4.41 -2.80 -12.32
C TYR A 116 -5.45 -1.69 -12.17
N LYS A 117 -5.83 -1.03 -13.26
CA LYS A 117 -6.82 0.06 -13.23
C LYS A 117 -8.20 -0.46 -12.84
N GLU A 118 -8.61 -1.61 -13.37
CA GLU A 118 -9.86 -2.25 -13.01
C GLU A 118 -9.86 -2.67 -11.55
N ILE A 119 -8.77 -3.28 -11.09
CA ILE A 119 -8.59 -3.71 -9.71
C ILE A 119 -8.70 -2.52 -8.75
N ILE A 120 -8.01 -1.43 -9.03
CA ILE A 120 -8.08 -0.22 -8.19
C ILE A 120 -9.47 0.41 -8.24
N ASN A 121 -10.10 0.50 -9.41
CA ASN A 121 -11.45 1.04 -9.55
C ASN A 121 -12.48 0.24 -8.76
N ASN A 122 -12.38 -1.09 -8.77
CA ASN A 122 -13.26 -1.94 -7.96
C ASN A 122 -13.08 -1.64 -6.47
N LYS A 123 -11.84 -1.57 -5.98
CA LYS A 123 -11.55 -1.21 -4.59
C LYS A 123 -12.03 0.20 -4.22
N MET A 124 -11.90 1.16 -5.15
CA MET A 124 -12.42 2.51 -4.95
C MET A 124 -13.93 2.56 -4.77
N LYS A 125 -14.70 1.72 -5.47
CA LYS A 125 -16.15 1.61 -5.27
C LYS A 125 -16.49 1.16 -3.85
N ILE A 126 -15.80 0.14 -3.34
CA ILE A 126 -15.95 -0.34 -1.96
C ILE A 126 -15.55 0.76 -0.95
N ALA A 127 -14.42 1.41 -1.18
CA ALA A 127 -13.95 2.48 -0.32
C ALA A 127 -14.93 3.67 -0.24
N ARG A 128 -15.62 4.00 -1.33
CA ARG A 128 -16.67 5.04 -1.32
C ARG A 128 -17.82 4.67 -0.39
N LYS A 129 -18.35 3.43 -0.47
CA LYS A 129 -19.40 2.96 0.45
C LYS A 129 -18.97 3.12 1.91
N TYR A 130 -17.75 2.70 2.25
CA TYR A 130 -17.21 2.87 3.61
C TYR A 130 -17.03 4.33 4.00
N SER A 131 -16.54 5.17 3.10
CA SER A 131 -16.36 6.60 3.34
C SER A 131 -17.69 7.30 3.64
N GLU A 132 -18.75 6.98 2.90
CA GLU A 132 -20.09 7.54 3.11
C GLU A 132 -20.61 7.21 4.51
N VAL A 133 -20.45 5.97 4.95
CA VAL A 133 -20.86 5.55 6.31
C VAL A 133 -19.99 6.22 7.37
N CYS A 134 -18.68 6.27 7.18
CA CYS A 134 -17.79 6.95 8.12
C CYS A 134 -18.17 8.44 8.26
N ASN A 135 -18.44 9.11 7.14
CA ASN A 135 -18.86 10.52 7.15
C ASN A 135 -20.21 10.71 7.87
N SER A 136 -21.19 9.85 7.60
CA SER A 136 -22.53 9.95 8.22
C SER A 136 -22.51 9.73 9.74
N LEU A 137 -21.54 8.95 10.24
CA LEU A 137 -21.38 8.63 11.66
C LEU A 137 -20.24 9.42 12.34
N ASN A 138 -19.64 10.39 11.63
CA ASN A 138 -18.48 11.17 12.09
C ASN A 138 -17.30 10.29 12.56
N ILE A 139 -17.08 9.17 11.86
CA ILE A 139 -15.96 8.25 12.12
C ILE A 139 -14.73 8.75 11.37
N LYS A 140 -13.60 8.88 12.06
CA LYS A 140 -12.32 9.24 11.43
C LYS A 140 -11.77 8.07 10.63
N TYR A 141 -11.34 8.33 9.41
CA TYR A 141 -10.68 7.34 8.53
C TYR A 141 -9.58 8.02 7.71
N ILE A 142 -8.70 7.21 7.13
CA ILE A 142 -7.66 7.72 6.24
C ILE A 142 -8.23 7.82 4.83
N ASN A 143 -8.53 9.05 4.40
CA ASN A 143 -8.91 9.30 3.02
C ASN A 143 -7.66 9.32 2.12
N GLN A 144 -7.57 8.33 1.23
CA GLN A 144 -6.46 8.21 0.28
C GLN A 144 -6.66 9.05 -0.99
N ASN A 145 -7.91 9.47 -1.27
CA ASN A 145 -8.23 10.29 -2.44
C ASN A 145 -8.44 11.73 -2.00
N LYS A 146 -7.53 12.58 -2.41
CA LYS A 146 -7.59 14.03 -2.22
C LYS A 146 -7.39 14.71 -3.58
N SER A 147 -7.47 16.03 -3.65
CA SER A 147 -7.36 16.80 -4.89
C SER A 147 -6.12 16.48 -5.75
N SER A 148 -5.04 16.04 -5.13
CA SER A 148 -3.78 15.74 -5.81
C SER A 148 -3.32 14.29 -5.69
N THR A 149 -4.04 13.44 -4.93
CA THR A 149 -3.66 12.05 -4.67
C THR A 149 -4.76 11.09 -5.05
N GLU A 150 -4.39 9.99 -5.69
CA GLU A 150 -5.23 8.81 -5.89
C GLU A 150 -4.56 7.62 -5.22
N GLY A 151 -5.17 7.10 -4.16
CA GLY A 151 -4.68 5.94 -3.43
C GLY A 151 -5.21 4.63 -4.03
N ASN A 152 -4.44 3.56 -3.88
CA ASN A 152 -4.82 2.23 -4.35
C ASN A 152 -5.74 1.47 -3.38
N TYR A 153 -6.04 2.06 -2.23
CA TYR A 153 -6.79 1.42 -1.14
C TYR A 153 -6.26 0.01 -0.80
N TYR A 154 -4.93 -0.11 -0.66
CA TYR A 154 -4.34 -1.34 -0.10
C TYR A 154 -5.05 -1.73 1.20
N LYS A 155 -5.36 -0.74 2.04
CA LYS A 155 -6.18 -0.88 3.23
C LYS A 155 -7.17 0.29 3.33
N PHE A 156 -8.40 0.03 3.79
CA PHE A 156 -9.31 1.09 4.22
C PHE A 156 -9.24 1.17 5.74
N THR A 157 -8.64 2.24 6.25
CA THR A 157 -8.29 2.33 7.68
C THR A 157 -9.19 3.32 8.41
N ILE A 158 -9.91 2.82 9.41
CA ILE A 158 -10.65 3.61 10.41
C ILE A 158 -9.71 3.90 11.58
N ILE A 159 -9.87 5.07 12.20
CA ILE A 159 -9.05 5.55 13.30
C ILE A 159 -9.95 5.93 14.48
N SER A 160 -9.56 5.50 15.68
CA SER A 160 -10.11 5.94 16.96
C SER A 160 -8.99 6.53 17.82
N PRO A 161 -8.79 7.86 17.79
CA PRO A 161 -7.68 8.49 18.52
C PRO A 161 -7.76 8.31 20.03
N ASP A 162 -8.97 8.35 20.58
CA ASP A 162 -9.22 8.49 22.01
C ASP A 162 -9.48 7.15 22.72
N LYS A 163 -9.93 6.13 21.97
CA LYS A 163 -10.33 4.81 22.50
C LYS A 163 -9.61 3.68 21.81
N ASN A 164 -9.60 2.49 22.44
CA ASN A 164 -9.32 1.28 21.71
C ASN A 164 -10.33 1.11 20.58
N ILE A 165 -9.89 0.75 19.39
CA ILE A 165 -10.74 0.65 18.20
C ILE A 165 -11.86 -0.40 18.35
N LEU A 166 -11.62 -1.46 19.12
CA LEU A 166 -12.63 -2.49 19.38
C LEU A 166 -13.70 -2.02 20.36
N ASP A 167 -13.34 -1.14 21.30
CA ASP A 167 -14.32 -0.48 22.19
C ASP A 167 -15.12 0.59 21.43
N PHE A 168 -14.53 1.17 20.40
CA PHE A 168 -15.18 2.12 19.51
C PHE A 168 -16.17 1.47 18.56
N LEU A 169 -15.87 0.24 18.09
CA LEU A 169 -16.69 -0.57 17.20
C LEU A 169 -17.02 -1.94 17.81
N PRO A 170 -17.78 -1.99 18.94
CA PRO A 170 -17.96 -3.22 19.72
C PRO A 170 -18.76 -4.31 18.99
N LYS A 171 -19.52 -3.94 17.95
CA LYS A 171 -20.36 -4.89 17.20
C LYS A 171 -19.72 -5.37 15.89
N ILE A 172 -18.47 -5.00 15.61
CA ILE A 172 -17.76 -5.46 14.41
C ILE A 172 -17.37 -6.93 14.57
N LYS A 173 -17.87 -7.78 13.69
CA LYS A 173 -17.61 -9.24 13.65
C LYS A 173 -17.00 -9.67 12.32
N THR A 174 -17.16 -8.87 11.28
CA THR A 174 -16.53 -9.12 9.99
C THR A 174 -15.02 -9.16 10.14
N VAL A 175 -14.37 -10.05 9.38
CA VAL A 175 -12.91 -10.19 9.40
C VAL A 175 -12.25 -8.86 9.06
N THR A 176 -11.51 -8.33 9.99
CA THR A 176 -10.76 -7.08 9.87
C THR A 176 -9.28 -7.35 10.00
N SER A 177 -8.48 -6.36 9.68
CA SER A 177 -7.03 -6.46 9.80
C SER A 177 -6.46 -5.16 10.36
N LYS A 178 -5.17 -5.12 10.56
CA LYS A 178 -4.41 -3.90 10.87
C LYS A 178 -3.41 -3.62 9.76
N VAL A 179 -2.89 -2.42 9.67
CA VAL A 179 -1.75 -2.13 8.80
C VAL A 179 -0.54 -2.86 9.35
N TYR A 180 -0.31 -2.75 10.66
CA TYR A 180 0.65 -3.53 11.45
C TYR A 180 0.06 -3.85 12.81
N ASP A 181 0.33 -5.04 13.31
CA ASP A 181 -0.11 -5.49 14.64
C ASP A 181 0.78 -5.01 15.77
N TYR A 182 1.91 -4.41 15.43
CA TYR A 182 2.90 -3.89 16.39
C TYR A 182 3.38 -2.50 15.99
N ALA A 183 3.86 -1.74 16.97
CA ALA A 183 4.61 -0.50 16.79
C ALA A 183 5.67 -0.38 17.88
N LEU A 184 6.73 0.36 17.59
CA LEU A 184 7.86 0.54 18.49
C LEU A 184 7.87 1.94 19.11
N GLY A 185 8.60 2.08 20.23
CA GLY A 185 8.81 3.36 20.90
C GLY A 185 7.51 4.01 21.37
N ASN A 186 7.35 5.29 21.12
CA ASN A 186 6.20 6.11 21.53
C ASN A 186 4.91 5.76 20.76
N SER A 187 4.98 4.89 19.77
CA SER A 187 3.85 4.53 18.91
C SER A 187 3.18 3.20 19.29
N LYS A 188 3.52 2.60 20.42
CA LYS A 188 3.04 1.28 20.87
C LYS A 188 1.51 1.13 20.87
N GLU A 189 0.76 2.22 21.07
CA GLU A 189 -0.69 2.20 21.07
C GLU A 189 -1.32 2.27 19.69
N LEU A 190 -0.57 2.59 18.63
CA LEU A 190 -1.13 2.72 17.28
C LEU A 190 -1.90 1.48 16.81
N PRO A 191 -1.44 0.24 17.06
CA PRO A 191 -2.20 -0.94 16.70
C PRO A 191 -3.59 -1.02 17.35
N LEU A 192 -3.76 -0.41 18.51
CA LEU A 192 -5.04 -0.38 19.24
C LEU A 192 -5.97 0.76 18.77
N LYS A 193 -5.44 1.72 18.03
CA LYS A 193 -6.16 2.94 17.62
C LYS A 193 -6.66 2.89 16.17
N HIS A 194 -6.43 1.81 15.44
CA HIS A 194 -6.91 1.67 14.06
C HIS A 194 -7.41 0.26 13.75
N LEU A 195 -8.24 0.20 12.72
CA LEU A 195 -8.77 -1.03 12.14
C LEU A 195 -8.90 -0.87 10.63
N CYS A 196 -8.52 -1.91 9.89
CA CYS A 196 -8.69 -1.95 8.45
C CYS A 196 -9.90 -2.80 8.09
N LEU A 197 -10.86 -2.22 7.40
CA LEU A 197 -12.02 -2.92 6.89
C LEU A 197 -11.64 -3.82 5.71
N PRO A 198 -12.42 -4.89 5.46
CA PRO A 198 -12.17 -5.78 4.32
C PRO A 198 -12.27 -5.02 3.00
N ILE A 199 -11.20 -5.05 2.21
CA ILE A 199 -11.12 -4.39 0.91
C ILE A 199 -10.13 -5.11 0.00
N TRP A 200 -10.64 -5.86 -0.98
CA TRP A 200 -9.84 -6.52 -2.02
C TRP A 200 -10.61 -6.55 -3.33
N PHE A 201 -9.94 -6.86 -4.42
CA PHE A 201 -10.58 -7.02 -5.72
C PHE A 201 -11.50 -8.24 -5.70
N GLY A 202 -12.73 -8.06 -6.16
CA GLY A 202 -13.74 -9.12 -6.13
C GLY A 202 -14.37 -9.38 -4.76
N LEU A 203 -14.20 -8.44 -3.78
CA LEU A 203 -14.94 -8.54 -2.53
C LEU A 203 -16.44 -8.59 -2.81
N GLU A 204 -17.10 -9.63 -2.29
CA GLU A 204 -18.54 -9.79 -2.41
C GLU A 204 -19.28 -8.61 -1.75
N GLU A 205 -20.33 -8.13 -2.42
CA GLU A 205 -21.09 -6.98 -1.94
C GLU A 205 -21.70 -7.24 -0.57
N GLU A 206 -22.17 -8.46 -0.34
CA GLU A 206 -22.74 -8.92 0.94
C GLU A 206 -21.76 -8.72 2.11
N VAL A 207 -20.45 -8.97 1.91
CA VAL A 207 -19.42 -8.77 2.95
C VAL A 207 -19.25 -7.30 3.27
N SER A 208 -19.24 -6.44 2.26
CA SER A 208 -19.13 -4.99 2.47
C SER A 208 -20.37 -4.42 3.16
N ASP A 209 -21.56 -4.85 2.77
CA ASP A 209 -22.83 -4.40 3.33
C ASP A 209 -23.02 -4.89 4.77
N LYS A 210 -22.62 -6.14 5.07
CA LYS A 210 -22.57 -6.67 6.43
C LYS A 210 -21.63 -5.83 7.30
N THR A 211 -20.43 -5.53 6.81
CA THR A 211 -19.46 -4.68 7.53
C THR A 211 -20.07 -3.31 7.85
N ILE A 212 -20.74 -2.69 6.88
CA ILE A 212 -21.44 -1.42 7.06
C ILE A 212 -22.53 -1.51 8.11
N SER A 213 -23.32 -2.58 8.09
CA SER A 213 -24.38 -2.84 9.07
C SER A 213 -23.82 -2.96 10.50
N GLU A 214 -22.72 -3.69 10.66
CA GLU A 214 -22.04 -3.86 11.94
C GLU A 214 -21.46 -2.54 12.48
N ILE A 215 -20.90 -1.70 11.59
CA ILE A 215 -20.46 -0.35 11.94
C ILE A 215 -21.65 0.47 12.42
N LYS A 216 -22.73 0.57 11.64
CA LYS A 216 -23.92 1.34 12.02
C LYS A 216 -24.50 0.88 13.36
N SER A 217 -24.58 -0.43 13.58
CA SER A 217 -25.12 -1.00 14.81
C SER A 217 -24.25 -0.70 16.05
N SER A 218 -22.96 -0.41 15.87
CA SER A 218 -22.06 0.01 16.96
C SER A 218 -22.39 1.40 17.49
N PHE A 219 -23.14 2.22 16.75
CA PHE A 219 -23.54 3.58 17.10
C PHE A 219 -25.04 3.73 17.37
N THR A 220 -25.86 2.72 17.09
CA THR A 220 -27.26 2.70 17.51
C THR A 220 -27.31 2.27 18.98
N GLN A 221 -27.73 3.16 19.86
CA GLN A 221 -28.15 2.82 21.22
C GLN A 221 -29.42 1.96 21.13
N ASN A 222 -29.44 0.81 21.80
CA ASN A 222 -30.67 0.05 22.09
C ASN A 222 -31.53 0.83 23.05
#